data_f64267115801169dad25ea3101b40d17
#
_entry.id   f64267115801169dad25ea3101b40d17
#
_cell.length_a   1.000
_cell.length_b   1.000
_cell.length_c   1.000
_cell.angle_alpha   90.00
_cell.angle_beta   90.00
_cell.angle_gamma   90.00
#
_symmetry.space_group_name_H-M   'P 1'
#
loop_
_entity.id
_entity.type
_entity.pdbx_description
1 polymer ?
#
loop_
_entity_poly.entity_id
_entity_poly.type
_entity_poly.pdbx_seq_one_letter_code
_entity_poly.pdbx_strand_id
1 'polypeptide(L)'
;MKRILTITAVSLLALSPMYGQEAYAGYDCVTLLDSTAVTVQPTGSGAFAVCKAFKVQTPKGAVANRIIKYDYDPLTAHAEFRYATIYRANGDVINLDVTGACDYAAPARAIYWGARQIMLEVGRLQPGDVVEYEIAKKGFTYALLTAGDDERFIPPMRGQFYDIVPFWATEPTVRKVYRISMPMEKELQFQFYQGECTSSMRYEDGRKVYTFASDDILPFAKEPNMVDLFDAAPKLMMSSTPRWEDKSVWFNKVNEDYGSFTAIPEAQRKVDELIKGKKTEMEKIAVLTHWVADNIRYSGISMGKGEGFTLHNLKMNYTDRCGVCKDIAGTLIAFLRMAGFEAYPAMTMAGSRVESIPADHFNHCVAVVKLASGTYMPLDPTWVPFCRELWSSAEQQQNYLPGVPEGS
;
A
#
# COMPACT_ATOMS: atom_id res chain seq x y z
N MET A 1 -0.49 10.49 -29.59
CA MET A 1 -0.57 11.09 -28.26
C MET A 1 -1.86 11.90 -28.18
N LYS A 2 -2.96 11.30 -27.74
CA LYS A 2 -4.25 11.98 -27.60
C LYS A 2 -4.30 12.62 -26.20
N ARG A 3 -4.72 13.87 -26.15
CA ARG A 3 -4.83 14.71 -24.96
C ARG A 3 -5.68 13.99 -23.91
N ILE A 4 -5.06 13.59 -22.80
CA ILE A 4 -5.77 13.37 -21.54
C ILE A 4 -6.38 14.72 -21.20
N LEU A 5 -7.68 14.75 -20.94
CA LEU A 5 -8.41 15.98 -20.65
C LEU A 5 -7.74 16.67 -19.47
N THR A 6 -6.92 17.64 -19.77
CA THR A 6 -6.45 18.62 -18.80
C THR A 6 -7.71 19.38 -18.35
N ILE A 7 -8.06 19.25 -17.08
CA ILE A 7 -8.96 20.24 -16.45
C ILE A 7 -8.13 21.52 -16.45
N THR A 8 -8.41 22.37 -17.42
CA THR A 8 -7.62 23.57 -17.64
C THR A 8 -7.74 24.51 -16.45
N ALA A 9 -6.64 25.15 -16.09
CA ALA A 9 -6.50 26.18 -15.05
C ALA A 9 -7.63 27.26 -15.07
N VAL A 10 -8.30 27.45 -16.20
CA VAL A 10 -9.46 28.35 -16.37
C VAL A 10 -10.64 27.94 -15.48
N SER A 11 -10.82 26.66 -15.15
CA SER A 11 -11.89 26.23 -14.24
C SER A 11 -11.57 26.47 -12.76
N LEU A 12 -10.28 26.49 -12.39
CA LEU A 12 -9.85 26.79 -11.01
C LEU A 12 -9.98 28.29 -10.66
N LEU A 13 -9.68 29.18 -11.61
CA LEU A 13 -9.90 30.60 -11.45
C LEU A 13 -11.40 30.97 -11.35
N ALA A 14 -12.29 30.20 -11.94
CA ALA A 14 -13.75 30.39 -11.83
C ALA A 14 -14.31 29.91 -10.48
N LEU A 15 -13.61 29.01 -9.77
CA LEU A 15 -14.01 28.52 -8.44
C LEU A 15 -13.52 29.42 -7.29
N SER A 16 -12.52 30.27 -7.54
CA SER A 16 -11.89 31.10 -6.48
C SER A 16 -12.79 32.17 -5.83
N PRO A 17 -13.83 32.77 -6.48
CA PRO A 17 -14.71 33.71 -5.80
C PRO A 17 -15.90 33.06 -5.08
N MET A 18 -16.23 31.80 -5.32
CA MET A 18 -17.42 31.17 -4.76
C MET A 18 -17.22 30.56 -3.36
N TYR A 19 -16.00 30.22 -2.99
CA TYR A 19 -15.71 29.66 -1.66
C TYR A 19 -15.11 30.78 -0.81
N GLY A 20 -15.98 31.44 -0.04
CA GLY A 20 -15.64 32.60 0.77
C GLY A 20 -14.41 32.36 1.66
N GLN A 21 -13.53 33.36 1.69
CA GLN A 21 -12.32 33.38 2.52
C GLN A 21 -12.57 33.09 4.02
N GLU A 22 -13.81 33.17 4.46
CA GLU A 22 -14.22 32.97 5.86
C GLU A 22 -14.37 31.50 6.24
N ALA A 23 -14.74 30.61 5.31
CA ALA A 23 -15.06 29.22 5.63
C ALA A 23 -13.86 28.40 6.18
N TYR A 24 -12.63 28.80 5.80
CA TYR A 24 -11.40 28.13 6.20
C TYR A 24 -10.41 29.08 6.89
N ALA A 25 -10.91 30.19 7.45
CA ALA A 25 -10.09 31.11 8.24
C ALA A 25 -9.49 30.39 9.46
N GLY A 26 -8.19 30.58 9.66
CA GLY A 26 -7.45 29.94 10.77
C GLY A 26 -6.60 28.73 10.37
N TYR A 27 -6.72 28.23 9.14
CA TYR A 27 -5.82 27.21 8.61
C TYR A 27 -4.62 27.84 7.88
N ASP A 28 -3.47 27.18 7.95
CA ASP A 28 -2.24 27.66 7.29
C ASP A 28 -2.32 27.55 5.77
N CYS A 29 -2.99 26.51 5.26
CA CYS A 29 -3.25 26.26 3.84
C CYS A 29 -4.63 25.62 3.65
N VAL A 30 -5.15 25.74 2.42
CA VAL A 30 -6.37 25.07 1.96
C VAL A 30 -6.08 24.39 0.63
N THR A 31 -6.34 23.10 0.54
CA THR A 31 -6.31 22.38 -0.73
C THR A 31 -7.59 22.73 -1.51
N LEU A 32 -7.45 23.39 -2.66
CA LEU A 32 -8.56 23.76 -3.51
C LEU A 32 -9.05 22.56 -4.36
N LEU A 33 -8.09 21.78 -4.84
CA LEU A 33 -8.34 20.58 -5.63
C LEU A 33 -7.31 19.50 -5.28
N ASP A 34 -7.78 18.29 -5.06
CA ASP A 34 -7.01 17.05 -5.01
C ASP A 34 -7.64 16.08 -6.00
N SER A 35 -7.07 15.96 -7.20
CA SER A 35 -7.62 15.16 -8.28
C SER A 35 -6.63 14.11 -8.75
N THR A 36 -7.09 12.87 -8.83
CA THR A 36 -6.33 11.77 -9.42
C THR A 36 -7.12 11.15 -10.56
N ALA A 37 -6.53 11.12 -11.76
CA ALA A 37 -7.07 10.41 -12.91
C ALA A 37 -6.18 9.19 -13.21
N VAL A 38 -6.81 8.01 -13.26
CA VAL A 38 -6.12 6.74 -13.51
C VAL A 38 -6.62 6.12 -14.79
N THR A 39 -5.69 5.67 -15.64
CA THR A 39 -5.97 4.83 -16.80
C THR A 39 -5.35 3.46 -16.57
N VAL A 40 -6.19 2.45 -16.35
CA VAL A 40 -5.74 1.07 -16.12
C VAL A 40 -5.54 0.36 -17.47
N GLN A 41 -4.40 -0.29 -17.62
CA GLN A 41 -4.08 -1.11 -18.79
C GLN A 41 -4.64 -2.54 -18.64
N PRO A 42 -4.81 -3.30 -19.73
CA PRO A 42 -5.22 -4.72 -19.65
C PRO A 42 -4.31 -5.56 -18.73
N THR A 43 -3.04 -5.20 -18.63
CA THR A 43 -2.04 -5.86 -17.76
C THR A 43 -2.23 -5.59 -16.26
N GLY A 44 -3.10 -4.64 -15.88
CA GLY A 44 -3.27 -4.17 -14.50
C GLY A 44 -2.41 -2.96 -14.13
N SER A 45 -1.43 -2.59 -14.95
CA SER A 45 -0.64 -1.37 -14.74
C SER A 45 -1.50 -0.12 -14.88
N GLY A 46 -1.30 0.87 -14.02
CA GLY A 46 -1.97 2.15 -14.06
C GLY A 46 -1.08 3.27 -14.59
N ALA A 47 -1.69 4.21 -15.33
CA ALA A 47 -1.11 5.52 -15.58
C ALA A 47 -1.93 6.55 -14.80
N PHE A 48 -1.28 7.25 -13.88
CA PHE A 48 -1.88 8.20 -12.95
C PHE A 48 -1.48 9.62 -13.31
N ALA A 49 -2.46 10.52 -13.34
CA ALA A 49 -2.24 11.97 -13.33
C ALA A 49 -2.77 12.50 -11.99
N VAL A 50 -1.86 12.88 -11.11
CA VAL A 50 -2.17 13.41 -9.77
C VAL A 50 -2.03 14.91 -9.82
N CYS A 51 -3.14 15.63 -9.85
CA CYS A 51 -3.20 17.08 -9.89
C CYS A 51 -3.63 17.62 -8.53
N LYS A 52 -2.86 18.55 -7.98
CA LYS A 52 -3.18 19.21 -6.73
C LYS A 52 -3.05 20.72 -6.86
N ALA A 53 -4.00 21.46 -6.30
CA ALA A 53 -3.95 22.90 -6.16
C ALA A 53 -4.20 23.28 -4.70
N PHE A 54 -3.36 24.14 -4.12
CA PHE A 54 -3.54 24.62 -2.75
C PHE A 54 -3.29 26.12 -2.64
N LYS A 55 -4.02 26.77 -1.74
CA LYS A 55 -3.88 28.20 -1.41
C LYS A 55 -3.16 28.34 -0.08
N VAL A 56 -2.13 29.18 -0.09
CA VAL A 56 -1.39 29.59 1.12
C VAL A 56 -2.17 30.68 1.82
N GLN A 57 -2.43 30.55 3.12
CA GLN A 57 -3.17 31.54 3.89
C GLN A 57 -2.31 32.30 4.91
N THR A 58 -1.25 31.68 5.41
CA THR A 58 -0.38 32.25 6.43
C THR A 58 1.11 32.18 6.05
N PRO A 59 1.98 33.02 6.69
CA PRO A 59 3.43 32.86 6.51
C PRO A 59 3.95 31.48 6.91
N LYS A 60 3.33 30.82 7.89
CA LYS A 60 3.69 29.45 8.30
C LYS A 60 3.36 28.45 7.20
N GLY A 61 2.17 28.57 6.56
CA GLY A 61 1.80 27.79 5.39
C GLY A 61 2.77 28.00 4.22
N ALA A 62 3.21 29.24 3.99
CA ALA A 62 4.21 29.55 2.97
C ALA A 62 5.54 28.82 3.18
N VAL A 63 6.02 28.76 4.42
CA VAL A 63 7.26 28.06 4.76
C VAL A 63 7.10 26.54 4.66
N ALA A 64 5.97 26.00 5.12
CA ALA A 64 5.71 24.55 5.11
C ALA A 64 5.63 23.96 3.69
N ASN A 65 5.17 24.76 2.72
CA ASN A 65 4.93 24.31 1.34
C ASN A 65 5.98 24.78 0.32
N ARG A 66 7.18 25.17 0.79
CA ARG A 66 8.29 25.58 -0.10
C ARG A 66 8.84 24.45 -0.97
N ILE A 67 8.59 23.20 -0.59
CA ILE A 67 9.02 22.01 -1.30
C ILE A 67 7.83 21.08 -1.44
N ILE A 68 7.47 20.75 -2.66
CA ILE A 68 6.50 19.69 -2.95
C ILE A 68 7.26 18.38 -2.95
N LYS A 69 6.69 17.37 -2.28
CA LYS A 69 7.27 16.04 -2.14
C LYS A 69 6.26 14.98 -2.57
N TYR A 70 6.75 13.96 -3.25
CA TYR A 70 5.94 12.81 -3.62
C TYR A 70 6.76 11.53 -3.51
N ASP A 71 6.28 10.59 -2.70
CA ASP A 71 6.94 9.31 -2.45
C ASP A 71 6.48 8.28 -3.47
N TYR A 72 7.40 7.45 -3.92
CA TYR A 72 7.11 6.32 -4.80
C TYR A 72 8.09 5.17 -4.57
N ASP A 73 7.68 3.96 -4.95
CA ASP A 73 8.54 2.79 -4.93
C ASP A 73 9.08 2.52 -6.35
N PRO A 74 10.38 2.64 -6.59
CA PRO A 74 10.96 2.46 -7.92
C PRO A 74 10.87 1.02 -8.44
N LEU A 75 10.57 0.05 -7.58
CA LEU A 75 10.35 -1.34 -7.99
C LEU A 75 9.00 -1.51 -8.70
N THR A 76 8.01 -0.65 -8.39
CA THR A 76 6.63 -0.81 -8.87
C THR A 76 6.11 0.37 -9.64
N ALA A 77 6.77 1.51 -9.53
CA ALA A 77 6.30 2.73 -10.16
C ALA A 77 7.47 3.64 -10.58
N HIS A 78 7.16 4.51 -11.52
CA HIS A 78 7.94 5.70 -11.84
C HIS A 78 7.05 6.92 -11.65
N ALA A 79 7.60 8.00 -11.10
CA ALA A 79 6.89 9.27 -10.88
C ALA A 79 7.74 10.45 -11.34
N GLU A 80 7.09 11.46 -11.92
CA GLU A 80 7.73 12.69 -12.37
C GLU A 80 6.76 13.88 -12.30
N PHE A 81 7.28 15.08 -12.06
CA PHE A 81 6.49 16.29 -12.21
C PHE A 81 6.25 16.60 -13.69
N ARG A 82 5.00 16.91 -14.05
CA ARG A 82 4.63 17.35 -15.41
C ARG A 82 4.66 18.85 -15.54
N TYR A 83 4.13 19.53 -14.55
CA TYR A 83 4.17 20.98 -14.42
C TYR A 83 3.99 21.39 -12.96
N ALA A 84 4.38 22.62 -12.66
CA ALA A 84 4.01 23.31 -11.44
C ALA A 84 3.93 24.81 -11.74
N THR A 85 2.90 25.47 -11.22
CA THR A 85 2.59 26.89 -11.48
C THR A 85 2.21 27.57 -10.18
N ILE A 86 2.74 28.76 -9.96
CA ILE A 86 2.34 29.64 -8.87
C ILE A 86 1.51 30.77 -9.44
N TYR A 87 0.31 30.92 -8.93
CA TYR A 87 -0.57 32.07 -9.17
C TYR A 87 -0.43 33.01 -7.97
N ARG A 88 0.19 34.15 -8.18
CA ARG A 88 0.41 35.15 -7.12
C ARG A 88 -0.89 35.91 -6.81
N ALA A 89 -1.01 36.38 -5.59
CA ALA A 89 -2.14 37.23 -5.18
C ALA A 89 -2.25 38.54 -5.98
N ASN A 90 -1.17 39.03 -6.57
CA ASN A 90 -1.15 40.23 -7.44
C ASN A 90 -1.50 39.92 -8.91
N GLY A 91 -1.79 38.68 -9.24
CA GLY A 91 -2.15 38.23 -10.59
C GLY A 91 -0.99 37.71 -11.45
N ASP A 92 0.26 37.76 -10.96
CA ASP A 92 1.38 37.17 -11.68
C ASP A 92 1.27 35.64 -11.74
N VAL A 93 1.70 35.06 -12.85
CA VAL A 93 1.72 33.60 -13.07
C VAL A 93 3.17 33.18 -13.30
N ILE A 94 3.66 32.25 -12.48
CA ILE A 94 5.04 31.75 -12.54
C ILE A 94 4.99 30.26 -12.80
N ASN A 95 5.47 29.85 -13.97
CA ASN A 95 5.69 28.43 -14.30
C ASN A 95 7.06 28.02 -13.78
N LEU A 96 7.09 26.99 -12.94
CA LEU A 96 8.34 26.45 -12.38
C LEU A 96 9.00 25.51 -13.36
N ASP A 97 10.33 25.51 -13.36
CA ASP A 97 11.11 24.52 -14.10
C ASP A 97 11.09 23.18 -13.32
N VAL A 98 10.25 22.26 -13.78
CA VAL A 98 10.12 20.92 -13.16
C VAL A 98 11.30 20.01 -13.48
N THR A 99 12.17 20.36 -14.45
CA THR A 99 13.38 19.57 -14.75
C THR A 99 14.43 19.68 -13.65
N GLY A 100 14.31 20.71 -12.79
CA GLY A 100 15.12 20.88 -11.58
C GLY A 100 14.66 20.03 -10.40
N ALA A 101 13.61 19.22 -10.54
CA ALA A 101 13.17 18.34 -9.47
C ALA A 101 14.26 17.30 -9.11
N CYS A 102 14.47 17.11 -7.83
CA CYS A 102 15.42 16.16 -7.28
C CYS A 102 14.72 14.85 -6.95
N ASP A 103 15.42 13.74 -7.11
CA ASP A 103 14.95 12.42 -6.75
C ASP A 103 15.91 11.79 -5.73
N TYR A 104 15.47 11.62 -4.49
CA TYR A 104 16.27 11.13 -3.38
C TYR A 104 15.66 9.88 -2.76
N ALA A 105 16.46 9.18 -1.94
CA ALA A 105 15.95 8.15 -1.08
C ALA A 105 14.91 8.74 -0.11
N ALA A 106 13.71 8.16 -0.06
CA ALA A 106 12.71 8.55 0.90
C ALA A 106 13.20 8.26 2.33
N PRO A 107 12.80 9.05 3.34
CA PRO A 107 13.15 8.74 4.72
C PRO A 107 12.66 7.35 5.12
N ALA A 108 13.58 6.51 5.58
CA ALA A 108 13.23 5.19 6.11
C ALA A 108 12.39 5.35 7.39
N ARG A 109 11.30 4.59 7.49
CA ARG A 109 10.43 4.60 8.68
C ARG A 109 10.71 3.40 9.58
N ALA A 110 10.24 2.22 9.21
CA ALA A 110 10.46 0.98 9.99
C ALA A 110 11.34 -0.01 9.23
N ILE A 111 11.12 -0.16 7.93
CA ILE A 111 11.85 -1.05 7.03
C ILE A 111 12.38 -0.22 5.88
N TYR A 112 13.61 -0.49 5.44
CA TYR A 112 14.18 0.15 4.26
C TYR A 112 13.73 -0.61 3.00
N TRP A 113 12.80 0.00 2.25
CA TRP A 113 12.24 -0.57 1.02
C TRP A 113 12.94 -0.09 -0.25
N GLY A 114 13.88 0.81 -0.15
CA GLY A 114 14.41 1.50 -1.32
C GLY A 114 13.47 2.55 -1.91
N ALA A 115 12.41 2.93 -1.19
CA ALA A 115 11.48 3.96 -1.61
C ALA A 115 12.21 5.27 -1.92
N ARG A 116 11.70 6.00 -2.91
CA ARG A 116 12.24 7.28 -3.36
C ARG A 116 11.21 8.40 -3.16
N GLN A 117 11.73 9.61 -3.14
CA GLN A 117 10.93 10.82 -3.02
C GLN A 117 11.38 11.82 -4.07
N ILE A 118 10.50 12.17 -5.01
CA ILE A 118 10.74 13.31 -5.89
C ILE A 118 10.36 14.60 -5.18
N MET A 119 11.21 15.61 -5.31
CA MET A 119 11.07 16.90 -4.63
C MET A 119 11.24 18.04 -5.63
N LEU A 120 10.31 18.98 -5.60
CA LEU A 120 10.37 20.21 -6.37
C LEU A 120 10.39 21.40 -5.43
N GLU A 121 11.42 22.25 -5.53
CA GLU A 121 11.46 23.49 -4.81
C GLU A 121 10.52 24.51 -5.47
N VAL A 122 9.50 24.94 -4.73
CA VAL A 122 8.52 25.96 -5.17
C VAL A 122 9.10 27.37 -4.97
N GLY A 123 10.03 27.51 -4.02
CA GLY A 123 10.64 28.77 -3.68
C GLY A 123 9.83 29.57 -2.65
N ARG A 124 9.93 30.89 -2.71
CA ARG A 124 9.30 31.79 -1.73
C ARG A 124 7.82 32.00 -2.07
N LEU A 125 6.96 31.47 -1.23
CA LEU A 125 5.52 31.71 -1.26
C LEU A 125 5.11 32.85 -0.31
N GLN A 126 3.93 33.40 -0.56
CA GLN A 126 3.29 34.43 0.26
C GLN A 126 1.83 34.07 0.54
N PRO A 127 1.24 34.56 1.63
CA PRO A 127 -0.20 34.44 1.83
C PRO A 127 -0.98 34.99 0.63
N GLY A 128 -1.98 34.22 0.17
CA GLY A 128 -2.76 34.51 -1.03
C GLY A 128 -2.28 33.82 -2.30
N ASP A 129 -1.05 33.30 -2.32
CA ASP A 129 -0.56 32.52 -3.46
C ASP A 129 -1.30 31.19 -3.59
N VAL A 130 -1.54 30.77 -4.83
CA VAL A 130 -2.03 29.43 -5.16
C VAL A 130 -0.95 28.67 -5.93
N VAL A 131 -0.70 27.45 -5.50
CA VAL A 131 0.24 26.54 -6.20
C VAL A 131 -0.56 25.39 -6.80
N GLU A 132 -0.39 25.16 -8.10
CA GLU A 132 -0.97 24.04 -8.83
C GLU A 132 0.16 23.21 -9.42
N TYR A 133 0.06 21.88 -9.33
CA TYR A 133 1.03 20.97 -9.94
C TYR A 133 0.39 19.65 -10.37
N GLU A 134 1.02 18.98 -11.32
CA GLU A 134 0.68 17.64 -11.74
C GLU A 134 1.88 16.71 -11.65
N ILE A 135 1.65 15.53 -11.08
CA ILE A 135 2.60 14.42 -11.07
C ILE A 135 2.04 13.31 -11.96
N ALA A 136 2.84 12.85 -12.90
CA ALA A 136 2.56 11.62 -13.63
C ALA A 136 3.23 10.45 -12.92
N LYS A 137 2.43 9.42 -12.60
CA LYS A 137 2.94 8.14 -12.11
C LYS A 137 2.52 7.02 -13.05
N LYS A 138 3.42 6.08 -13.31
CA LYS A 138 3.13 4.84 -14.04
C LYS A 138 3.51 3.66 -13.16
N GLY A 139 2.64 2.66 -13.08
CA GLY A 139 2.91 1.46 -12.29
C GLY A 139 1.69 0.96 -11.53
N PHE A 140 1.91 0.40 -10.37
CA PHE A 140 0.86 -0.08 -9.49
C PHE A 140 1.13 0.35 -8.03
N THR A 141 0.12 0.20 -7.18
CA THR A 141 0.12 0.86 -5.86
C THR A 141 1.03 0.19 -4.85
N TYR A 142 1.31 -1.12 -4.99
CA TYR A 142 2.05 -1.88 -4.01
C TYR A 142 3.09 -2.81 -4.62
N ALA A 143 4.31 -2.79 -4.08
CA ALA A 143 5.40 -3.64 -4.50
C ALA A 143 5.44 -4.89 -3.69
N LEU A 144 5.24 -6.00 -4.32
CA LEU A 144 5.59 -7.22 -3.62
C LEU A 144 6.22 -8.30 -4.50
N LEU A 145 6.43 -8.05 -5.79
CA LEU A 145 7.31 -8.86 -6.65
C LEU A 145 7.86 -7.97 -7.75
N THR A 146 9.14 -8.06 -8.01
CA THR A 146 9.72 -7.52 -9.24
C THR A 146 9.44 -8.49 -10.36
N ALA A 147 8.64 -8.06 -11.33
CA ALA A 147 8.66 -8.65 -12.65
C ALA A 147 10.06 -8.47 -13.29
N GLY A 148 10.42 -9.24 -14.30
CA GLY A 148 11.62 -9.03 -15.08
C GLY A 148 11.65 -7.64 -15.70
N ASP A 149 12.81 -7.20 -16.20
CA ASP A 149 13.04 -5.83 -16.69
C ASP A 149 12.02 -5.38 -17.76
N ASP A 150 11.55 -6.29 -18.62
CA ASP A 150 10.54 -6.02 -19.65
C ASP A 150 9.12 -5.90 -19.09
N GLU A 151 8.87 -6.34 -17.87
CA GLU A 151 7.57 -6.34 -17.19
C GLU A 151 7.51 -5.37 -16.03
N ARG A 152 8.50 -4.53 -15.89
CA ARG A 152 8.57 -3.50 -14.88
C ARG A 152 7.29 -2.66 -14.88
N PHE A 153 6.69 -2.46 -13.70
CA PHE A 153 5.43 -1.74 -13.51
C PHE A 153 4.15 -2.49 -13.91
N ILE A 154 4.23 -3.80 -14.10
CA ILE A 154 3.05 -4.66 -14.20
C ILE A 154 2.85 -5.37 -12.85
N PRO A 155 1.63 -5.35 -12.28
CA PRO A 155 1.37 -6.03 -11.00
C PRO A 155 1.62 -7.53 -11.12
N PRO A 156 2.14 -8.18 -10.07
CA PRO A 156 2.43 -9.61 -10.08
C PRO A 156 1.19 -10.48 -10.33
N MET A 157 0.06 -10.14 -9.75
CA MET A 157 -1.23 -10.71 -10.11
C MET A 157 -1.70 -10.04 -11.41
N ARG A 158 -1.13 -10.54 -12.52
CA ARG A 158 -1.25 -9.93 -13.85
C ARG A 158 -2.70 -9.72 -14.26
N GLY A 159 -2.98 -8.53 -14.78
CA GLY A 159 -4.32 -8.14 -15.19
C GLY A 159 -5.21 -7.64 -14.06
N GLN A 160 -4.76 -7.72 -12.82
CA GLN A 160 -5.53 -7.20 -11.69
C GLN A 160 -5.05 -5.79 -11.29
N PHE A 161 -6.00 -4.98 -10.89
CA PHE A 161 -5.76 -3.62 -10.39
C PHE A 161 -6.47 -3.44 -9.05
N TYR A 162 -5.84 -2.75 -8.14
CA TYR A 162 -6.48 -2.26 -6.92
C TYR A 162 -5.93 -0.89 -6.55
N ASP A 163 -6.70 -0.14 -5.80
CA ASP A 163 -6.22 1.08 -5.14
C ASP A 163 -6.97 1.32 -3.83
N ILE A 164 -6.34 2.07 -2.95
CA ILE A 164 -6.86 2.47 -1.66
C ILE A 164 -6.63 3.96 -1.52
N VAL A 165 -7.71 4.72 -1.64
CA VAL A 165 -7.66 6.16 -1.76
C VAL A 165 -8.16 6.81 -0.48
N PRO A 166 -7.31 7.50 0.30
CA PRO A 166 -7.75 8.29 1.43
C PRO A 166 -8.69 9.43 0.97
N PHE A 167 -9.84 9.57 1.62
CA PHE A 167 -10.75 10.70 1.45
C PHE A 167 -10.76 11.58 2.71
N TRP A 168 -9.65 11.63 3.41
CA TRP A 168 -9.39 12.49 4.55
C TRP A 168 -8.12 13.32 4.30
N ALA A 169 -7.97 14.39 5.02
CA ALA A 169 -6.81 15.29 4.90
C ALA A 169 -6.46 15.88 6.27
N THR A 170 -5.24 16.39 6.40
CA THR A 170 -4.76 17.16 7.58
C THR A 170 -5.05 18.65 7.45
N GLU A 171 -5.42 19.09 6.25
CA GLU A 171 -5.82 20.47 5.92
C GLU A 171 -7.16 20.45 5.21
N PRO A 172 -7.95 21.53 5.28
CA PRO A 172 -9.22 21.60 4.56
C PRO A 172 -9.03 21.34 3.07
N THR A 173 -9.91 20.53 2.48
CA THR A 173 -9.89 20.25 1.05
C THR A 173 -11.25 20.59 0.47
N VAL A 174 -11.28 21.60 -0.42
CA VAL A 174 -12.53 22.08 -1.05
C VAL A 174 -13.11 20.99 -1.92
N ARG A 175 -12.31 20.36 -2.77
CA ARG A 175 -12.77 19.29 -3.65
C ARG A 175 -11.74 18.21 -3.83
N LYS A 176 -12.15 16.95 -3.64
CA LYS A 176 -11.39 15.77 -3.98
C LYS A 176 -12.11 14.96 -5.04
N VAL A 177 -11.36 14.53 -6.07
CA VAL A 177 -11.89 13.73 -7.18
C VAL A 177 -10.94 12.56 -7.48
N TYR A 178 -11.47 11.36 -7.55
CA TYR A 178 -10.76 10.20 -8.06
C TYR A 178 -11.52 9.64 -9.27
N ARG A 179 -10.87 9.64 -10.43
CA ARG A 179 -11.43 9.16 -11.69
C ARG A 179 -10.61 7.99 -12.21
N ILE A 180 -11.25 6.86 -12.46
CA ILE A 180 -10.57 5.67 -12.98
C ILE A 180 -11.24 5.18 -14.26
N SER A 181 -10.41 4.97 -15.29
CA SER A 181 -10.77 4.43 -16.58
C SER A 181 -10.30 2.98 -16.71
N MET A 182 -11.24 2.06 -16.79
CA MET A 182 -11.01 0.61 -16.86
C MET A 182 -11.20 0.08 -18.29
N PRO A 183 -10.48 -0.96 -18.72
CA PRO A 183 -10.82 -1.72 -19.91
C PRO A 183 -12.27 -2.23 -19.83
N MET A 184 -12.94 -2.31 -21.00
CA MET A 184 -14.37 -2.67 -21.08
C MET A 184 -14.69 -4.05 -20.50
N GLU A 185 -13.77 -4.99 -20.68
CA GLU A 185 -13.88 -6.38 -20.23
C GLU A 185 -13.63 -6.60 -18.75
N LYS A 186 -13.13 -5.55 -18.05
CA LYS A 186 -12.83 -5.64 -16.62
C LYS A 186 -13.94 -5.05 -15.77
N GLU A 187 -14.28 -5.74 -14.72
CA GLU A 187 -15.16 -5.21 -13.67
C GLU A 187 -14.31 -4.58 -12.56
N LEU A 188 -14.86 -3.54 -11.95
CA LEU A 188 -14.28 -2.89 -10.78
C LEU A 188 -15.30 -2.96 -9.65
N GLN A 189 -14.95 -3.64 -8.57
CA GLN A 189 -15.69 -3.53 -7.33
C GLN A 189 -15.08 -2.45 -6.46
N PHE A 190 -15.90 -1.74 -5.73
CA PHE A 190 -15.46 -0.66 -4.86
C PHE A 190 -16.40 -0.48 -3.68
N GLN A 191 -15.84 0.05 -2.61
CA GLN A 191 -16.61 0.45 -1.43
C GLN A 191 -15.99 1.69 -0.79
N PHE A 192 -16.83 2.59 -0.34
CA PHE A 192 -16.44 3.74 0.47
C PHE A 192 -16.68 3.40 1.94
N TYR A 193 -15.67 3.59 2.77
CA TYR A 193 -15.68 3.28 4.20
C TYR A 193 -15.61 4.57 5.00
N GLN A 194 -16.23 4.57 6.18
CA GLN A 194 -16.19 5.65 7.18
C GLN A 194 -16.69 7.02 6.66
N GLY A 195 -17.64 7.01 5.73
CA GLY A 195 -18.22 8.23 5.19
C GLY A 195 -18.96 7.98 3.88
N GLU A 196 -19.18 9.05 3.13
CA GLU A 196 -19.89 9.04 1.84
C GLU A 196 -19.14 9.84 0.80
N CYS A 197 -19.30 9.47 -0.47
CA CYS A 197 -18.87 10.25 -1.62
C CYS A 197 -19.92 10.17 -2.74
N THR A 198 -19.93 11.14 -3.62
CA THR A 198 -20.68 11.00 -4.87
C THR A 198 -19.94 10.07 -5.80
N SER A 199 -20.67 9.16 -6.46
CA SER A 199 -20.08 8.25 -7.43
C SER A 199 -20.89 8.23 -8.73
N SER A 200 -20.21 8.07 -9.84
CA SER A 200 -20.83 7.88 -11.15
C SER A 200 -20.01 6.96 -12.02
N MET A 201 -20.68 6.28 -12.97
CA MET A 201 -20.04 5.46 -13.99
C MET A 201 -20.56 5.86 -15.37
N ARG A 202 -19.64 5.94 -16.34
CA ARG A 202 -19.94 6.25 -17.73
C ARG A 202 -19.12 5.38 -18.67
N TYR A 203 -19.60 5.26 -19.90
CA TYR A 203 -18.83 4.67 -21.00
C TYR A 203 -18.24 5.80 -21.85
N GLU A 204 -16.92 5.85 -21.92
CA GLU A 204 -16.19 6.87 -22.68
C GLU A 204 -15.09 6.18 -23.50
N ASP A 205 -15.00 6.44 -24.79
CA ASP A 205 -13.95 5.91 -25.70
C ASP A 205 -13.74 4.38 -25.57
N GLY A 206 -14.84 3.62 -25.43
CA GLY A 206 -14.78 2.16 -25.29
C GLY A 206 -14.23 1.67 -23.96
N ARG A 207 -14.34 2.47 -22.92
CA ARG A 207 -13.87 2.15 -21.55
C ARG A 207 -14.95 2.45 -20.52
N LYS A 208 -14.90 1.77 -19.39
CA LYS A 208 -15.72 2.09 -18.21
C LYS A 208 -14.98 3.14 -17.38
N VAL A 209 -15.62 4.27 -17.16
CA VAL A 209 -15.03 5.37 -16.37
C VAL A 209 -15.86 5.61 -15.12
N TYR A 210 -15.24 5.35 -13.98
CA TYR A 210 -15.81 5.62 -12.67
C TYR A 210 -15.25 6.93 -12.13
N THR A 211 -16.10 7.71 -11.47
CA THR A 211 -15.69 8.97 -10.82
C THR A 211 -16.26 8.99 -9.41
N PHE A 212 -15.40 9.30 -8.44
CA PHE A 212 -15.73 9.46 -7.04
C PHE A 212 -15.32 10.86 -6.61
N ALA A 213 -16.19 11.57 -5.90
CA ALA A 213 -15.90 12.94 -5.47
C ALA A 213 -16.51 13.24 -4.10
N SER A 214 -15.78 14.04 -3.34
CA SER A 214 -16.26 14.68 -2.12
C SER A 214 -15.85 16.15 -2.11
N ASP A 215 -16.75 16.98 -1.62
CA ASP A 215 -16.54 18.40 -1.44
C ASP A 215 -16.43 18.72 0.07
N ASP A 216 -15.81 19.84 0.42
CA ASP A 216 -15.71 20.37 1.78
C ASP A 216 -15.20 19.37 2.84
N ILE A 217 -14.10 18.67 2.51
CA ILE A 217 -13.46 17.73 3.43
C ILE A 217 -12.75 18.54 4.52
N LEU A 218 -13.25 18.44 5.74
CA LEU A 218 -12.63 19.04 6.92
C LEU A 218 -11.41 18.22 7.36
N PRO A 219 -10.42 18.85 8.02
CA PRO A 219 -9.27 18.15 8.56
C PRO A 219 -9.70 17.05 9.53
N PHE A 220 -9.14 15.86 9.33
CA PHE A 220 -9.34 14.77 10.27
C PHE A 220 -8.41 14.95 11.47
N ALA A 221 -8.98 15.13 12.65
CA ALA A 221 -8.23 15.28 13.88
C ALA A 221 -7.80 13.90 14.41
N LYS A 222 -6.48 13.70 14.53
CA LYS A 222 -5.94 12.50 15.15
C LYS A 222 -6.01 12.63 16.67
N GLU A 223 -6.71 11.71 17.30
CA GLU A 223 -6.85 11.64 18.76
C GLU A 223 -5.76 10.75 19.38
N PRO A 224 -5.34 11.04 20.64
CA PRO A 224 -4.44 10.13 21.37
C PRO A 224 -5.09 8.74 21.55
N ASN A 225 -4.32 7.68 21.31
CA ASN A 225 -4.75 6.29 21.45
C ASN A 225 -5.94 5.86 20.57
N MET A 226 -6.28 6.62 19.53
CA MET A 226 -7.27 6.18 18.55
C MET A 226 -6.77 4.95 17.77
N VAL A 227 -7.69 4.22 17.15
CA VAL A 227 -7.38 3.19 16.16
C VAL A 227 -6.64 3.81 14.98
N ASP A 228 -6.04 2.98 14.14
CA ASP A 228 -5.34 3.45 12.95
C ASP A 228 -6.26 4.30 12.06
N LEU A 229 -5.70 5.33 11.43
CA LEU A 229 -6.42 6.20 10.49
C LEU A 229 -7.09 5.41 9.36
N PHE A 230 -6.49 4.29 8.99
CA PHE A 230 -7.06 3.40 8.01
C PHE A 230 -8.43 2.83 8.42
N ASP A 231 -8.65 2.65 9.73
CA ASP A 231 -9.92 2.14 10.27
C ASP A 231 -10.91 3.24 10.65
N ALA A 232 -10.41 4.45 10.93
CA ALA A 232 -11.22 5.54 11.46
C ALA A 232 -11.62 6.59 10.41
N ALA A 233 -10.77 6.81 9.39
CA ALA A 233 -10.95 7.91 8.46
C ALA A 233 -11.60 7.46 7.13
N PRO A 234 -12.30 8.37 6.43
CA PRO A 234 -12.94 8.05 5.16
C PRO A 234 -11.94 7.57 4.11
N LYS A 235 -12.24 6.44 3.47
CA LYS A 235 -11.42 5.86 2.41
C LYS A 235 -12.27 5.19 1.34
N LEU A 236 -11.80 5.25 0.10
CA LEU A 236 -12.33 4.49 -1.02
C LEU A 236 -11.40 3.32 -1.30
N MET A 237 -11.91 2.11 -1.30
CA MET A 237 -11.18 0.92 -1.71
C MET A 237 -11.78 0.37 -3.00
N MET A 238 -10.93 -0.10 -3.90
CA MET A 238 -11.35 -0.70 -5.15
C MET A 238 -10.44 -1.82 -5.59
N SER A 239 -11.00 -2.80 -6.30
CA SER A 239 -10.24 -3.92 -6.86
C SER A 239 -10.94 -4.49 -8.10
N SER A 240 -10.16 -4.94 -9.07
CA SER A 240 -10.64 -5.76 -10.17
C SER A 240 -10.52 -7.26 -9.89
N THR A 241 -9.91 -7.66 -8.79
CA THR A 241 -9.91 -9.06 -8.34
C THR A 241 -11.30 -9.42 -7.84
N PRO A 242 -11.93 -10.49 -8.33
CA PRO A 242 -13.33 -10.77 -7.99
C PRO A 242 -13.53 -11.14 -6.52
N ARG A 243 -12.64 -11.95 -5.94
CA ARG A 243 -12.81 -12.50 -4.59
C ARG A 243 -11.48 -12.65 -3.87
N TRP A 244 -11.54 -12.70 -2.55
CA TRP A 244 -10.37 -12.99 -1.71
C TRP A 244 -9.81 -14.39 -1.96
N GLU A 245 -10.66 -15.38 -2.26
CA GLU A 245 -10.26 -16.75 -2.60
C GLU A 245 -9.34 -16.78 -3.82
N ASP A 246 -9.59 -15.94 -4.83
CA ASP A 246 -8.73 -15.85 -6.02
C ASP A 246 -7.32 -15.33 -5.66
N LYS A 247 -7.23 -14.40 -4.72
CA LYS A 247 -5.94 -13.94 -4.17
C LYS A 247 -5.26 -14.99 -3.31
N SER A 248 -6.03 -15.74 -2.52
CA SER A 248 -5.52 -16.84 -1.70
C SER A 248 -4.84 -17.92 -2.56
N VAL A 249 -5.52 -18.37 -3.60
CA VAL A 249 -4.96 -19.36 -4.56
C VAL A 249 -3.71 -18.80 -5.25
N TRP A 250 -3.76 -17.55 -5.71
CA TRP A 250 -2.60 -16.91 -6.33
C TRP A 250 -1.42 -16.82 -5.37
N PHE A 251 -1.66 -16.41 -4.12
CA PHE A 251 -0.62 -16.27 -3.09
C PHE A 251 0.01 -17.62 -2.73
N ASN A 252 -0.79 -18.69 -2.64
CA ASN A 252 -0.29 -20.05 -2.51
C ASN A 252 0.64 -20.39 -3.66
N LYS A 253 0.12 -20.29 -4.89
CA LYS A 253 0.83 -20.69 -6.11
C LYS A 253 2.18 -19.98 -6.26
N VAL A 254 2.26 -18.67 -6.03
CA VAL A 254 3.51 -17.92 -6.21
C VAL A 254 4.61 -18.36 -5.24
N ASN A 255 4.27 -18.78 -4.03
CA ASN A 255 5.24 -19.30 -3.06
C ASN A 255 5.64 -20.74 -3.33
N GLU A 256 4.70 -21.59 -3.75
CA GLU A 256 5.00 -22.96 -4.12
C GLU A 256 5.88 -23.02 -5.39
N ASP A 257 5.56 -22.25 -6.42
CA ASP A 257 6.35 -22.16 -7.66
C ASP A 257 7.76 -21.63 -7.41
N TYR A 258 7.93 -20.71 -6.47
CA TYR A 258 9.25 -20.20 -6.08
C TYR A 258 10.07 -21.20 -5.24
N GLY A 259 9.40 -22.17 -4.61
CA GLY A 259 10.02 -23.16 -3.74
C GLY A 259 10.39 -22.59 -2.37
N SER A 260 9.64 -21.65 -1.85
CA SER A 260 9.87 -20.97 -0.55
C SER A 260 10.05 -21.96 0.62
N PHE A 261 9.33 -23.07 0.58
CA PHE A 261 9.27 -24.06 1.68
C PHE A 261 10.02 -25.36 1.41
N THR A 262 10.88 -25.38 0.39
CA THR A 262 11.67 -26.58 0.04
C THR A 262 12.53 -27.02 1.22
N ALA A 263 12.32 -28.25 1.67
CA ALA A 263 13.07 -28.83 2.78
C ALA A 263 14.58 -28.95 2.47
N ILE A 264 15.40 -28.73 3.48
CA ILE A 264 16.85 -28.96 3.43
C ILE A 264 17.27 -29.94 4.52
N PRO A 265 18.28 -30.81 4.29
CA PRO A 265 18.65 -31.86 5.24
C PRO A 265 19.04 -31.35 6.62
N GLU A 266 19.70 -30.19 6.70
CA GLU A 266 20.12 -29.54 7.95
C GLU A 266 18.93 -29.12 8.80
N ALA A 267 17.93 -28.52 8.17
CA ALA A 267 16.70 -28.11 8.85
C ALA A 267 15.85 -29.31 9.26
N GLN A 268 15.78 -30.37 8.41
CA GLN A 268 15.06 -31.60 8.78
C GLN A 268 15.64 -32.23 10.04
N ARG A 269 16.98 -32.36 10.12
CA ARG A 269 17.64 -32.89 11.36
C ARG A 269 17.30 -32.06 12.60
N LYS A 270 17.23 -30.71 12.44
CA LYS A 270 16.86 -29.82 13.54
C LYS A 270 15.39 -29.99 13.94
N VAL A 271 14.50 -30.12 12.99
CA VAL A 271 13.07 -30.40 13.26
C VAL A 271 12.92 -31.71 14.01
N ASP A 272 13.56 -32.80 13.54
CA ASP A 272 13.52 -34.12 14.18
C ASP A 272 14.04 -34.09 15.63
N GLU A 273 15.10 -33.30 15.88
CA GLU A 273 15.64 -33.06 17.23
C GLU A 273 14.62 -32.35 18.13
N LEU A 274 13.99 -31.28 17.63
CA LEU A 274 13.10 -30.44 18.40
C LEU A 274 11.79 -31.15 18.78
N ILE A 275 11.23 -31.94 17.88
CA ILE A 275 9.96 -32.65 18.12
C ILE A 275 10.15 -33.97 18.88
N LYS A 276 11.41 -34.43 19.07
CA LYS A 276 11.70 -35.66 19.79
C LYS A 276 11.12 -35.63 21.19
N GLY A 277 10.29 -36.65 21.50
CA GLY A 277 9.61 -36.77 22.79
C GLY A 277 8.39 -35.87 22.99
N LYS A 278 8.03 -35.02 22.02
CA LYS A 278 6.79 -34.25 22.06
C LYS A 278 5.62 -35.13 21.69
N LYS A 279 4.58 -35.14 22.53
CA LYS A 279 3.46 -36.10 22.43
C LYS A 279 2.26 -35.52 21.70
N THR A 280 2.00 -34.24 21.90
CA THR A 280 0.85 -33.55 21.31
C THR A 280 1.22 -32.66 20.12
N GLU A 281 0.24 -32.38 19.25
CA GLU A 281 0.46 -31.46 18.14
C GLU A 281 0.85 -30.05 18.64
N MET A 282 0.23 -29.57 19.72
CA MET A 282 0.54 -28.25 20.30
C MET A 282 1.97 -28.18 20.87
N GLU A 283 2.47 -29.23 21.50
CA GLU A 283 3.87 -29.26 21.95
C GLU A 283 4.84 -29.19 20.79
N LYS A 284 4.55 -29.85 19.67
CA LYS A 284 5.35 -29.78 18.45
C LYS A 284 5.31 -28.41 17.82
N ILE A 285 4.10 -27.85 17.62
CA ILE A 285 3.89 -26.51 17.06
C ILE A 285 4.62 -25.47 17.91
N ALA A 286 4.45 -25.48 19.22
CA ALA A 286 5.04 -24.52 20.13
C ALA A 286 6.59 -24.55 20.11
N VAL A 287 7.21 -25.75 20.16
CA VAL A 287 8.66 -25.85 20.15
C VAL A 287 9.27 -25.39 18.83
N LEU A 288 8.62 -25.66 17.69
CA LEU A 288 9.05 -25.21 16.38
C LEU A 288 8.93 -23.68 16.25
N THR A 289 7.79 -23.13 16.68
CA THR A 289 7.55 -21.69 16.65
C THR A 289 8.53 -20.92 17.52
N HIS A 290 8.76 -21.39 18.75
CA HIS A 290 9.73 -20.78 19.67
C HIS A 290 11.15 -20.86 19.12
N TRP A 291 11.55 -22.02 18.55
CA TRP A 291 12.89 -22.14 17.99
C TRP A 291 13.11 -21.17 16.83
N VAL A 292 12.17 -21.05 15.91
CA VAL A 292 12.27 -20.11 14.78
C VAL A 292 12.35 -18.68 15.29
N ALA A 293 11.47 -18.30 16.22
CA ALA A 293 11.44 -16.98 16.83
C ALA A 293 12.77 -16.60 17.51
N ASP A 294 13.40 -17.56 18.21
CA ASP A 294 14.64 -17.33 18.96
C ASP A 294 15.90 -17.39 18.08
N ASN A 295 15.82 -18.01 16.89
CA ASN A 295 17.00 -18.28 16.05
C ASN A 295 17.02 -17.55 14.71
N ILE A 296 15.92 -16.96 14.26
CA ILE A 296 15.86 -16.12 13.05
C ILE A 296 15.59 -14.69 13.47
N ARG A 297 16.63 -13.85 13.40
CA ARG A 297 16.55 -12.46 13.86
C ARG A 297 15.77 -11.59 12.87
N TYR A 298 14.87 -10.77 13.37
CA TYR A 298 14.21 -9.77 12.53
C TYR A 298 15.23 -8.73 12.04
N SER A 299 15.28 -8.53 10.72
CA SER A 299 16.11 -7.54 10.05
C SER A 299 15.22 -6.65 9.19
N GLY A 300 15.15 -5.36 9.54
CA GLY A 300 14.36 -4.37 8.78
C GLY A 300 14.99 -3.91 7.47
N ILE A 301 15.93 -4.65 6.92
CA ILE A 301 16.60 -4.36 5.64
C ILE A 301 16.03 -5.27 4.58
N SER A 302 15.60 -4.67 3.46
CA SER A 302 15.22 -5.37 2.25
C SER A 302 16.43 -6.11 1.67
N MET A 303 16.29 -7.39 1.35
CA MET A 303 17.41 -8.29 1.06
C MET A 303 17.55 -8.66 -0.43
N GLY A 304 17.05 -7.84 -1.35
CA GLY A 304 17.32 -7.97 -2.80
C GLY A 304 16.19 -8.58 -3.64
N LYS A 305 16.54 -9.24 -4.76
CA LYS A 305 15.57 -9.78 -5.73
C LYS A 305 14.66 -10.86 -5.12
N GLY A 306 13.39 -10.83 -5.42
CA GLY A 306 12.37 -11.77 -4.91
C GLY A 306 11.60 -11.25 -3.72
N GLU A 307 11.66 -9.96 -3.45
CA GLU A 307 10.89 -9.31 -2.40
C GLU A 307 9.42 -9.22 -2.77
N GLY A 308 8.63 -9.02 -1.75
CA GLY A 308 7.22 -8.93 -1.95
C GLY A 308 6.44 -10.08 -1.33
N PHE A 309 5.40 -10.55 -2.02
CA PHE A 309 4.60 -11.70 -1.57
C PHE A 309 5.37 -13.03 -1.60
N THR A 310 6.50 -13.09 -2.31
CA THR A 310 7.34 -14.29 -2.33
C THR A 310 8.19 -14.34 -1.07
N LEU A 311 8.02 -15.40 -0.29
CA LEU A 311 8.85 -15.67 0.86
C LEU A 311 10.19 -16.24 0.38
N HIS A 312 11.29 -15.75 0.90
CA HIS A 312 12.61 -16.29 0.59
C HIS A 312 12.68 -17.78 0.94
N ASN A 313 13.51 -18.54 0.21
CA ASN A 313 13.59 -19.97 0.44
C ASN A 313 14.24 -20.32 1.78
N LEU A 314 13.87 -21.48 2.32
CA LEU A 314 14.34 -21.97 3.61
C LEU A 314 15.87 -21.99 3.71
N LYS A 315 16.59 -22.38 2.64
CA LYS A 315 18.05 -22.49 2.67
C LYS A 315 18.69 -21.14 3.00
N MET A 316 18.21 -20.07 2.38
CA MET A 316 18.70 -18.71 2.62
C MET A 316 18.43 -18.28 4.06
N ASN A 317 17.17 -18.34 4.50
CA ASN A 317 16.78 -17.92 5.84
C ASN A 317 17.45 -18.73 6.94
N TYR A 318 17.57 -20.05 6.74
CA TYR A 318 18.22 -20.95 7.71
C TYR A 318 19.73 -20.71 7.82
N THR A 319 20.39 -20.34 6.72
CA THR A 319 21.84 -20.03 6.70
C THR A 319 22.13 -18.66 7.32
N ASP A 320 21.38 -17.64 6.90
CA ASP A 320 21.65 -16.25 7.26
C ASP A 320 21.14 -15.88 8.67
N ARG A 321 20.21 -16.68 9.21
CA ARG A 321 19.61 -16.47 10.54
C ARG A 321 18.99 -15.09 10.73
N CYS A 322 18.52 -14.48 9.65
CA CYS A 322 17.81 -13.20 9.69
C CYS A 322 16.87 -13.05 8.48
N GLY A 323 15.92 -12.17 8.63
CA GLY A 323 14.95 -11.81 7.58
C GLY A 323 13.86 -10.91 8.12
N VAL A 324 12.90 -10.55 7.26
CA VAL A 324 11.70 -9.82 7.66
C VAL A 324 10.58 -10.79 8.05
N CYS A 325 9.39 -10.27 8.37
CA CYS A 325 8.25 -11.10 8.82
C CYS A 325 7.98 -12.32 7.93
N LYS A 326 7.96 -12.12 6.60
CA LYS A 326 7.72 -13.21 5.63
C LYS A 326 8.77 -14.32 5.69
N ASP A 327 10.03 -13.97 5.94
CA ASP A 327 11.13 -14.92 5.98
C ASP A 327 11.10 -15.77 7.25
N ILE A 328 10.73 -15.14 8.36
CA ILE A 328 10.55 -15.81 9.65
C ILE A 328 9.33 -16.74 9.58
N ALA A 329 8.22 -16.25 9.04
CA ALA A 329 7.03 -17.07 8.80
C ALA A 329 7.31 -18.23 7.84
N GLY A 330 8.01 -17.98 6.72
CA GLY A 330 8.39 -19.01 5.75
C GLY A 330 9.26 -20.09 6.33
N THR A 331 10.20 -19.74 7.22
CA THR A 331 11.02 -20.72 7.96
C THR A 331 10.14 -21.58 8.86
N LEU A 332 9.19 -20.99 9.58
CA LEU A 332 8.26 -21.74 10.42
C LEU A 332 7.37 -22.68 9.60
N ILE A 333 6.83 -22.21 8.47
CA ILE A 333 6.00 -23.04 7.57
C ILE A 333 6.78 -24.27 7.09
N ALA A 334 8.03 -24.06 6.65
CA ALA A 334 8.88 -25.17 6.23
C ALA A 334 9.15 -26.15 7.39
N PHE A 335 9.39 -25.67 8.62
CA PHE A 335 9.59 -26.50 9.79
C PHE A 335 8.34 -27.31 10.16
N LEU A 336 7.17 -26.68 10.11
CA LEU A 336 5.91 -27.36 10.36
C LEU A 336 5.65 -28.44 9.31
N ARG A 337 5.90 -28.17 8.03
CA ARG A 337 5.76 -29.14 6.94
C ARG A 337 6.73 -30.32 7.10
N MET A 338 7.99 -30.06 7.47
CA MET A 338 8.97 -31.13 7.78
C MET A 338 8.57 -31.97 8.99
N ALA A 339 7.81 -31.43 9.93
CA ALA A 339 7.22 -32.15 11.05
C ALA A 339 5.90 -32.87 10.72
N GLY A 340 5.44 -32.82 9.45
CA GLY A 340 4.25 -33.50 8.96
C GLY A 340 2.95 -32.70 9.08
N PHE A 341 3.01 -31.40 9.40
CA PHE A 341 1.82 -30.55 9.42
C PHE A 341 1.51 -29.95 8.04
N GLU A 342 0.25 -29.70 7.81
CA GLU A 342 -0.23 -28.86 6.70
C GLU A 342 -0.15 -27.39 7.15
N ALA A 343 0.74 -26.60 6.54
CA ALA A 343 0.98 -25.22 6.93
C ALA A 343 1.19 -24.32 5.71
N TYR A 344 0.73 -23.07 5.80
CA TYR A 344 0.70 -22.11 4.72
C TYR A 344 1.05 -20.70 5.20
N PRO A 345 1.51 -19.80 4.29
CA PRO A 345 1.67 -18.39 4.62
C PRO A 345 0.31 -17.69 4.69
N ALA A 346 0.22 -16.65 5.51
CA ALA A 346 -0.95 -15.80 5.56
C ALA A 346 -0.53 -14.33 5.62
N MET A 347 -1.24 -13.48 4.88
CA MET A 347 -1.05 -12.04 4.90
C MET A 347 -2.08 -11.38 5.81
N THR A 348 -1.64 -10.37 6.55
CA THR A 348 -2.50 -9.57 7.41
C THR A 348 -2.06 -8.11 7.42
N MET A 349 -2.91 -7.23 7.98
CA MET A 349 -2.59 -5.84 8.22
C MET A 349 -2.46 -5.62 9.73
N ALA A 350 -1.24 -5.72 10.26
CA ALA A 350 -1.00 -5.48 11.68
C ALA A 350 -1.33 -4.02 12.02
N GLY A 351 -2.28 -3.82 12.95
CA GLY A 351 -2.74 -2.52 13.40
C GLY A 351 -4.00 -1.97 12.72
N SER A 352 -4.45 -2.56 11.59
CA SER A 352 -5.66 -2.13 10.86
C SER A 352 -6.45 -3.32 10.36
N ARG A 353 -7.70 -3.10 9.98
CA ARG A 353 -8.58 -4.16 9.44
C ARG A 353 -8.27 -4.48 8.00
N VAL A 354 -8.40 -5.75 7.64
CA VAL A 354 -8.52 -6.20 6.25
C VAL A 354 -10.00 -6.13 5.87
N GLU A 355 -10.31 -5.29 4.92
CA GLU A 355 -11.68 -5.00 4.50
C GLU A 355 -12.23 -6.04 3.51
N SER A 356 -13.51 -5.94 3.16
CA SER A 356 -14.18 -6.88 2.26
C SER A 356 -13.71 -6.81 0.81
N ILE A 357 -13.27 -5.63 0.34
CA ILE A 357 -12.75 -5.44 -1.01
C ILE A 357 -11.37 -6.11 -1.12
N PRO A 358 -11.13 -7.00 -2.12
CA PRO A 358 -9.86 -7.70 -2.30
C PRO A 358 -8.73 -6.80 -2.81
N ALA A 359 -8.40 -5.77 -2.04
CA ALA A 359 -7.26 -4.87 -2.27
C ALA A 359 -6.11 -5.27 -1.35
N ASP A 360 -4.88 -5.26 -1.88
CA ASP A 360 -3.69 -5.73 -1.15
C ASP A 360 -3.20 -4.68 -0.16
N HIS A 361 -3.86 -4.54 0.97
CA HIS A 361 -3.46 -3.65 2.05
C HIS A 361 -2.88 -4.42 3.23
N PHE A 362 -1.84 -5.20 2.95
CA PHE A 362 -1.11 -5.99 3.93
C PHE A 362 0.23 -5.36 4.26
N ASN A 363 0.65 -5.47 5.50
CA ASN A 363 1.96 -5.03 5.96
C ASN A 363 2.72 -6.13 6.71
N HIS A 364 2.09 -7.30 6.92
CA HIS A 364 2.65 -8.37 7.73
C HIS A 364 2.33 -9.75 7.16
N CYS A 365 3.27 -10.67 7.29
CA CYS A 365 3.12 -12.08 6.90
C CYS A 365 3.30 -12.97 8.12
N VAL A 366 2.36 -13.88 8.32
CA VAL A 366 2.33 -14.86 9.40
C VAL A 366 2.21 -16.28 8.84
N ALA A 367 2.24 -17.28 9.70
CA ALA A 367 2.00 -18.67 9.32
C ALA A 367 0.61 -19.11 9.79
N VAL A 368 -0.02 -20.02 9.04
CA VAL A 368 -1.18 -20.78 9.51
C VAL A 368 -0.87 -22.27 9.44
N VAL A 369 -1.29 -23.01 10.45
CA VAL A 369 -1.16 -24.47 10.52
C VAL A 369 -2.54 -25.09 10.69
N LYS A 370 -2.81 -26.15 9.92
CA LYS A 370 -4.05 -26.90 10.03
C LYS A 370 -3.93 -27.91 11.15
N LEU A 371 -4.81 -27.80 12.14
CA LEU A 371 -4.88 -28.71 13.27
C LEU A 371 -5.62 -30.01 12.90
N ALA A 372 -5.46 -31.04 13.69
CA ALA A 372 -6.20 -32.31 13.52
C ALA A 372 -7.73 -32.13 13.54
N SER A 373 -8.23 -31.03 14.14
CA SER A 373 -9.65 -30.63 14.07
C SER A 373 -10.09 -30.18 12.68
N GLY A 374 -9.16 -29.90 11.74
CA GLY A 374 -9.42 -29.31 10.44
C GLY A 374 -9.43 -27.78 10.42
N THR A 375 -9.30 -27.11 11.58
CA THR A 375 -9.25 -25.64 11.68
C THR A 375 -7.83 -25.15 11.46
N TYR A 376 -7.69 -23.95 10.84
CA TYR A 376 -6.41 -23.25 10.74
C TYR A 376 -6.14 -22.45 12.02
N MET A 377 -4.94 -22.62 12.57
CA MET A 377 -4.43 -21.87 13.70
C MET A 377 -3.36 -20.89 13.21
N PRO A 378 -3.52 -19.57 13.41
CA PRO A 378 -2.49 -18.59 13.07
C PRO A 378 -1.34 -18.63 14.09
N LEU A 379 -0.12 -18.37 13.57
CA LEU A 379 1.12 -18.35 14.35
C LEU A 379 1.95 -17.14 13.88
N ASP A 380 2.40 -16.32 14.83
CA ASP A 380 3.28 -15.19 14.51
C ASP A 380 4.63 -15.29 15.21
N PRO A 381 5.63 -15.96 14.61
CA PRO A 381 6.95 -16.08 15.18
C PRO A 381 7.70 -14.76 15.32
N THR A 382 7.27 -13.70 14.66
CA THR A 382 7.90 -12.38 14.73
C THR A 382 7.75 -11.73 16.12
N TRP A 383 6.61 -11.94 16.77
CA TRP A 383 6.29 -11.35 18.09
C TRP A 383 6.62 -12.25 19.27
N VAL A 384 6.79 -13.55 19.05
CA VAL A 384 7.11 -14.52 20.12
C VAL A 384 8.31 -14.12 20.98
N PRO A 385 9.41 -13.53 20.46
CA PRO A 385 10.52 -13.09 21.30
C PRO A 385 10.14 -12.10 22.39
N PHE A 386 9.06 -11.35 22.20
CA PHE A 386 8.60 -10.30 23.10
C PHE A 386 7.54 -10.78 24.08
N CYS A 387 6.61 -11.62 23.67
CA CYS A 387 5.46 -12.02 24.48
C CYS A 387 5.41 -13.51 24.82
N ARG A 388 6.20 -14.35 24.15
CA ARG A 388 6.22 -15.83 24.26
C ARG A 388 4.89 -16.54 23.91
N GLU A 389 3.87 -15.77 23.58
CA GLU A 389 2.63 -16.30 23.02
C GLU A 389 2.85 -16.66 21.55
N LEU A 390 2.08 -17.61 21.04
CA LEU A 390 2.18 -18.04 19.64
C LEU A 390 1.52 -17.07 18.66
N TRP A 391 0.77 -16.12 19.17
CA TRP A 391 0.05 -15.09 18.41
C TRP A 391 0.19 -13.71 19.08
N SER A 392 0.31 -12.65 18.26
CA SER A 392 0.48 -11.27 18.75
C SER A 392 -0.82 -10.65 19.24
N SER A 393 -0.74 -9.87 20.31
CA SER A 393 -1.86 -9.04 20.76
C SER A 393 -2.18 -7.89 19.79
N ALA A 394 -1.21 -7.46 18.99
CA ALA A 394 -1.40 -6.41 17.97
C ALA A 394 -2.27 -6.87 16.79
N GLU A 395 -2.50 -8.17 16.66
CA GLU A 395 -3.25 -8.80 15.57
C GLU A 395 -4.54 -9.47 16.05
N GLN A 396 -4.97 -9.14 17.26
CA GLN A 396 -6.25 -9.61 17.77
C GLN A 396 -7.41 -9.04 16.96
N GLN A 397 -8.39 -9.89 16.66
CA GLN A 397 -9.57 -9.53 15.86
C GLN A 397 -9.26 -9.02 14.43
N GLN A 398 -8.10 -9.36 13.90
CA GLN A 398 -7.71 -9.09 12.53
C GLN A 398 -8.19 -10.20 11.60
N ASN A 399 -8.49 -9.83 10.35
CA ASN A 399 -8.63 -10.78 9.27
C ASN A 399 -7.24 -11.09 8.69
N TYR A 400 -7.07 -12.28 8.15
CA TYR A 400 -5.86 -12.67 7.41
C TYR A 400 -6.22 -13.48 6.18
N LEU A 401 -5.39 -13.38 5.16
CA LEU A 401 -5.52 -14.12 3.90
C LEU A 401 -4.55 -15.28 3.89
N PRO A 402 -4.98 -16.52 4.17
CA PRO A 402 -4.11 -17.69 4.03
C PRO A 402 -3.89 -18.01 2.55
N GLY A 403 -2.65 -18.31 2.17
CA GLY A 403 -2.29 -18.76 0.83
C GLY A 403 -2.49 -20.27 0.70
N VAL A 404 -3.74 -20.70 0.49
CA VAL A 404 -4.11 -22.11 0.41
C VAL A 404 -4.54 -22.49 -1.00
N PRO A 405 -4.33 -23.75 -1.44
CA PRO A 405 -4.61 -24.15 -2.82
C PRO A 405 -6.10 -24.14 -3.19
N GLU A 406 -6.99 -24.37 -2.22
CA GLU A 406 -8.44 -24.33 -2.40
C GLU A 406 -9.04 -22.92 -2.39
N GLY A 407 -8.28 -21.92 -1.94
CA GLY A 407 -8.76 -20.57 -1.69
C GLY A 407 -9.45 -20.42 -0.33
N SER A 408 -9.34 -19.25 0.27
CA SER A 408 -9.95 -18.90 1.56
C SER A 408 -10.28 -17.41 1.66
#